data_ab4e062690bd9f3351464da094a659a6
#
_entry.id   ab4e062690bd9f3351464da094a659a6
#
_cell.length_a   1.000
_cell.length_b   1.000
_cell.length_c   1.000
_cell.angle_alpha   90.00
_cell.angle_beta   90.00
_cell.angle_gamma   90.00
#
_symmetry.space_group_name_H-M   'P 1'
#
loop_
_entity.id
_entity.type
_entity.pdbx_description
1 polymer ?
#
loop_
_entity_poly.entity_id
_entity_poly.type
_entity_poly.pdbx_seq_one_letter_code
_entity_poly.pdbx_strand_id
1 'polypeptide(L)'
;MQQEQQKCDFLLLELEQLRMENARLKEILQANGIAYDVVSTYAYEEKVYSDISFPEVHLGKEERIELFRSLFRGREDVFARRWYSKVTNKSGYQPVCVNEWRRGVCDKKAVKCADCPNRNFLPLGYDEICRHLIGNDENGCDVVGIYAIMPDNNCAFLCTDFDDKSCKHGYKDD
;
A
#
# COMPACT_ATOMS: atom_id res chain seq x y z
N MET A 1 7.31 -17.07 -22.84
CA MET A 1 6.35 -18.21 -22.64
C MET A 1 7.04 -19.54 -22.44
N GLN A 2 7.85 -20.09 -23.39
CA GLN A 2 8.52 -21.39 -23.19
C GLN A 2 9.51 -21.41 -22.02
N GLN A 3 10.30 -20.38 -21.81
CA GLN A 3 11.25 -20.27 -20.68
C GLN A 3 10.55 -20.17 -19.32
N GLU A 4 9.42 -19.51 -19.25
CA GLU A 4 8.64 -19.40 -18.00
C GLU A 4 7.97 -20.73 -17.65
N GLN A 5 7.48 -21.46 -18.66
CA GLN A 5 6.93 -22.79 -18.45
C GLN A 5 7.99 -23.76 -17.93
N GLN A 6 9.19 -23.77 -18.53
CA GLN A 6 10.32 -24.61 -18.07
C GLN A 6 10.74 -24.28 -16.63
N LYS A 7 10.73 -23.00 -16.25
CA LYS A 7 11.01 -22.56 -14.87
C LYS A 7 9.94 -23.04 -13.89
N CYS A 8 8.68 -22.97 -14.29
CA CYS A 8 7.57 -23.47 -13.48
C CYS A 8 7.65 -24.98 -13.28
N ASP A 9 7.91 -25.74 -14.34
CA ASP A 9 8.05 -27.20 -14.28
C ASP A 9 9.24 -27.61 -13.41
N PHE A 10 10.37 -26.88 -13.46
CA PHE A 10 11.52 -27.10 -12.61
C PHE A 10 11.19 -26.87 -11.12
N LEU A 11 10.51 -25.76 -10.80
CA LEU A 11 10.09 -25.43 -9.43
C LEU A 11 9.11 -26.45 -8.86
N LEU A 12 8.20 -26.96 -9.69
CA LEU A 12 7.28 -28.01 -9.27
C LEU A 12 8.02 -29.32 -8.91
N LEU A 13 9.01 -29.70 -9.73
CA LEU A 13 9.82 -30.87 -9.46
C LEU A 13 10.63 -30.72 -8.16
N GLU A 14 11.24 -29.56 -7.94
CA GLU A 14 11.98 -29.25 -6.72
C GLU A 14 11.07 -29.29 -5.49
N LEU A 15 9.86 -28.75 -5.60
CA LEU A 15 8.86 -28.77 -4.54
C LEU A 15 8.42 -30.20 -4.18
N GLU A 16 8.27 -31.10 -5.15
CA GLU A 16 7.97 -32.50 -4.91
C GLU A 16 9.14 -33.22 -4.22
N GLN A 17 10.37 -32.95 -4.62
CA GLN A 17 11.57 -33.52 -3.97
C GLN A 17 11.66 -33.09 -2.50
N LEU A 18 11.48 -31.80 -2.22
CA LEU A 18 11.48 -31.27 -0.85
C LEU A 18 10.34 -31.86 0.01
N ARG A 19 9.19 -32.10 -0.55
CA ARG A 19 8.07 -32.77 0.15
C ARG A 19 8.40 -34.21 0.51
N MET A 20 9.00 -34.96 -0.39
CA MET A 20 9.42 -36.34 -0.13
C MET A 20 10.52 -36.41 0.93
N GLU A 21 11.51 -35.50 0.86
CA GLU A 21 12.56 -35.43 1.87
C GLU A 21 12.00 -35.04 3.25
N ASN A 22 11.11 -34.11 3.30
CA ASN A 22 10.45 -33.69 4.56
C ASN A 22 9.65 -34.84 5.18
N ALA A 23 8.92 -35.62 4.36
CA ALA A 23 8.21 -36.80 4.83
C ALA A 23 9.18 -37.83 5.42
N ARG A 24 10.27 -38.13 4.73
CA ARG A 24 11.30 -39.05 5.21
C ARG A 24 11.94 -38.59 6.53
N LEU A 25 12.25 -37.30 6.65
CA LEU A 25 12.81 -36.75 7.89
C LEU A 25 11.83 -36.88 9.06
N LYS A 26 10.55 -36.65 8.82
CA LYS A 26 9.49 -36.82 9.82
C LYS A 26 9.38 -38.28 10.29
N GLU A 27 9.46 -39.24 9.39
CA GLU A 27 9.48 -40.68 9.72
C GLU A 27 10.69 -41.04 10.59
N ILE A 28 11.88 -40.51 10.25
CA ILE A 28 13.10 -40.73 11.04
C ILE A 28 12.96 -40.14 12.45
N LEU A 29 12.43 -38.95 12.59
CA LEU A 29 12.19 -38.30 13.89
C LEU A 29 11.20 -39.10 14.74
N GLN A 30 10.11 -39.57 14.14
CA GLN A 30 9.13 -40.43 14.83
C GLN A 30 9.74 -41.75 15.28
N ALA A 31 10.51 -42.40 14.40
CA ALA A 31 11.16 -43.67 14.71
C ALA A 31 12.16 -43.56 15.87
N ASN A 32 12.76 -42.38 16.07
CA ASN A 32 13.70 -42.10 17.16
C ASN A 32 13.06 -41.44 18.39
N GLY A 33 11.72 -41.32 18.43
CA GLY A 33 10.99 -40.74 19.57
C GLY A 33 11.26 -39.24 19.78
N ILE A 34 11.76 -38.54 18.74
CA ILE A 34 12.04 -37.10 18.79
C ILE A 34 10.73 -36.36 18.48
N ALA A 35 10.21 -35.65 19.45
CA ALA A 35 9.08 -34.77 19.24
C ALA A 35 9.54 -33.58 18.36
N TYR A 36 8.85 -33.35 17.27
CA TYR A 36 8.99 -32.16 16.47
C TYR A 36 7.66 -31.43 16.46
N ASP A 37 7.71 -30.14 16.64
CA ASP A 37 6.53 -29.30 16.41
C ASP A 37 6.19 -29.42 14.95
N VAL A 38 5.07 -30.06 14.65
CA VAL A 38 4.44 -29.88 13.35
C VAL A 38 4.03 -28.41 13.35
N VAL A 39 4.94 -27.56 12.93
CA VAL A 39 4.53 -26.26 12.38
C VAL A 39 3.56 -26.70 11.30
N SER A 40 2.29 -26.64 11.63
CA SER A 40 1.20 -26.93 10.70
C SER A 40 1.59 -26.19 9.43
N THR A 41 2.16 -26.97 8.46
CA THR A 41 2.25 -26.46 7.11
C THR A 41 0.88 -25.93 6.89
N TYR A 42 0.79 -24.62 6.78
CA TYR A 42 -0.46 -23.95 6.50
C TYR A 42 -1.15 -24.81 5.46
N ALA A 43 -2.05 -25.68 5.90
CA ALA A 43 -3.14 -26.09 5.07
C ALA A 43 -3.73 -24.73 4.71
N TYR A 44 -3.42 -24.25 3.53
CA TYR A 44 -4.29 -23.36 2.82
C TYR A 44 -5.54 -24.20 2.54
N GLU A 45 -6.23 -24.58 3.60
CA GLU A 45 -7.65 -24.64 3.54
C GLU A 45 -7.99 -23.22 3.14
N GLU A 46 -8.58 -23.04 1.98
CA GLU A 46 -9.45 -21.92 1.70
C GLU A 46 -10.50 -21.89 2.83
N LYS A 47 -10.08 -21.48 4.00
CA LYS A 47 -10.95 -20.98 5.01
C LYS A 47 -11.44 -19.69 4.39
N VAL A 48 -12.55 -19.84 3.69
CA VAL A 48 -13.34 -18.74 3.21
C VAL A 48 -13.31 -17.71 4.32
N TYR A 49 -12.73 -16.54 4.03
CA TYR A 49 -12.62 -15.42 4.97
C TYR A 49 -13.99 -14.90 5.43
N SER A 50 -15.08 -15.56 5.00
CA SER A 50 -16.47 -15.27 5.34
C SER A 50 -16.81 -15.42 6.83
N ASP A 51 -16.00 -16.13 7.62
CA ASP A 51 -16.32 -16.40 9.05
C ASP A 51 -15.42 -15.65 10.04
N ILE A 52 -14.54 -14.77 9.58
CA ILE A 52 -13.81 -13.88 10.48
C ILE A 52 -14.69 -12.67 10.73
N SER A 53 -15.59 -12.74 11.71
CA SER A 53 -16.25 -11.54 12.20
C SER A 53 -15.22 -10.73 12.99
N PHE A 54 -14.69 -9.70 12.37
CA PHE A 54 -13.95 -8.69 13.13
C PHE A 54 -14.96 -7.95 14.01
N PRO A 55 -14.67 -7.74 15.31
CA PRO A 55 -15.52 -6.90 16.13
C PRO A 55 -15.65 -5.53 15.45
N GLU A 56 -16.89 -5.05 15.29
CA GLU A 56 -17.12 -3.68 14.82
C GLU A 56 -16.52 -2.72 15.84
N VAL A 57 -15.38 -2.16 15.49
CA VAL A 57 -14.73 -1.13 16.30
C VAL A 57 -15.31 0.22 15.88
N HIS A 58 -16.20 0.77 16.71
CA HIS A 58 -16.74 2.09 16.51
C HIS A 58 -15.75 3.14 17.03
N LEU A 59 -14.86 3.59 16.15
CA LEU A 59 -13.95 4.69 16.45
C LEU A 59 -14.66 6.04 16.27
N GLY A 60 -14.50 6.93 17.23
CA GLY A 60 -14.86 8.33 17.10
C GLY A 60 -14.03 9.04 16.01
N LYS A 61 -14.42 10.27 15.68
CA LYS A 61 -13.75 11.04 14.62
C LYS A 61 -12.27 11.27 14.94
N GLU A 62 -11.95 11.67 16.14
CA GLU A 62 -10.61 11.92 16.64
C GLU A 62 -9.75 10.64 16.62
N GLU A 63 -10.32 9.55 17.08
CA GLU A 63 -9.63 8.24 17.12
C GLU A 63 -9.30 7.73 15.72
N ARG A 64 -10.17 7.96 14.73
CA ARG A 64 -9.90 7.61 13.33
C ARG A 64 -8.74 8.42 12.75
N ILE A 65 -8.68 9.70 13.08
CA ILE A 65 -7.60 10.58 12.62
C ILE A 65 -6.26 10.18 13.24
N GLU A 66 -6.24 9.89 14.55
CA GLU A 66 -5.04 9.43 15.23
C GLU A 66 -4.59 8.05 14.71
N LEU A 67 -5.53 7.14 14.46
CA LEU A 67 -5.23 5.85 13.83
C LEU A 67 -4.62 6.05 12.44
N PHE A 68 -5.23 6.92 11.60
CA PHE A 68 -4.69 7.24 10.28
C PHE A 68 -3.25 7.76 10.38
N ARG A 69 -2.99 8.71 11.28
CA ARG A 69 -1.65 9.27 11.50
C ARG A 69 -0.64 8.24 11.97
N SER A 70 -1.06 7.30 12.80
CA SER A 70 -0.17 6.23 13.31
C SER A 70 0.21 5.23 12.24
N LEU A 71 -0.73 4.88 11.35
CA LEU A 71 -0.52 3.91 10.28
C LEU A 71 0.23 4.50 9.08
N PHE A 72 -0.10 5.74 8.70
CA PHE A 72 0.43 6.41 7.51
C PHE A 72 1.39 7.55 7.85
N ARG A 73 2.36 7.24 8.68
CA ARG A 73 3.37 8.20 9.13
C ARG A 73 4.36 8.49 8.00
N GLY A 74 4.49 9.74 7.62
CA GLY A 74 5.39 10.22 6.58
C GLY A 74 5.94 11.60 6.93
N ARG A 75 6.37 12.36 5.90
CA ARG A 75 6.83 13.74 6.08
C ARG A 75 5.74 14.60 6.70
N GLU A 76 6.11 15.36 7.70
CA GLU A 76 5.20 16.25 8.42
C GLU A 76 5.11 17.65 7.81
N ASP A 77 6.07 18.03 6.97
CA ASP A 77 6.21 19.36 6.37
C ASP A 77 5.51 19.50 5.01
N VAL A 78 5.05 18.40 4.42
CA VAL A 78 4.44 18.38 3.09
C VAL A 78 3.47 17.21 2.92
N PHE A 79 2.37 17.47 2.24
CA PHE A 79 1.49 16.42 1.73
C PHE A 79 1.09 16.70 0.29
N ALA A 80 0.61 15.69 -0.43
CA ALA A 80 0.05 15.84 -1.75
C ALA A 80 -1.48 15.83 -1.68
N ARG A 81 -2.12 16.57 -2.58
CA ARG A 81 -3.56 16.53 -2.80
C ARG A 81 -3.84 16.04 -4.22
N ARG A 82 -4.85 15.22 -4.35
CA ARG A 82 -5.32 14.79 -5.66
C ARG A 82 -6.01 15.96 -6.35
N TRP A 83 -5.73 16.10 -7.63
CA TRP A 83 -6.41 17.04 -8.52
C TRP A 83 -7.10 16.29 -9.66
N TYR A 84 -8.14 16.88 -10.20
CA TYR A 84 -8.85 16.37 -11.36
C TYR A 84 -9.18 17.51 -12.33
N SER A 85 -8.97 17.29 -13.62
CA SER A 85 -9.29 18.25 -14.67
C SER A 85 -10.47 17.76 -15.51
N LYS A 86 -11.60 18.42 -15.40
CA LYS A 86 -12.80 18.12 -16.20
C LYS A 86 -12.57 18.32 -17.71
N VAL A 87 -11.66 19.22 -18.09
CA VAL A 87 -11.35 19.53 -19.50
C VAL A 87 -10.55 18.41 -20.16
N THR A 88 -9.58 17.85 -19.47
CA THR A 88 -8.67 16.83 -20.02
C THR A 88 -8.99 15.42 -19.54
N ASN A 89 -9.93 15.27 -18.63
CA ASN A 89 -10.27 14.03 -17.93
C ASN A 89 -9.06 13.33 -17.29
N LYS A 90 -8.09 14.16 -16.83
CA LYS A 90 -6.87 13.68 -16.17
C LYS A 90 -6.89 14.01 -14.69
N SER A 91 -6.28 13.14 -13.92
CA SER A 91 -6.04 13.36 -12.49
C SER A 91 -4.58 13.09 -12.15
N GLY A 92 -4.17 13.53 -10.98
CA GLY A 92 -2.83 13.30 -10.46
C GLY A 92 -2.70 13.86 -9.06
N TYR A 93 -1.50 13.80 -8.51
CA TYR A 93 -1.19 14.34 -7.21
C TYR A 93 -0.16 15.46 -7.33
N GLN A 94 -0.28 16.45 -6.46
CA GLN A 94 0.67 17.56 -6.39
C GLN A 94 0.84 17.98 -4.92
N PRO A 95 2.05 18.46 -4.55
CA PRO A 95 2.27 18.99 -3.21
C PRO A 95 1.42 20.24 -2.99
N VAL A 96 0.85 20.37 -1.80
CA VAL A 96 0.07 21.55 -1.41
C VAL A 96 1.01 22.65 -0.96
N CYS A 97 0.87 23.84 -1.58
CA CYS A 97 1.76 24.97 -1.35
C CYS A 97 0.94 26.25 -1.11
N VAL A 98 1.33 27.04 -0.11
CA VAL A 98 0.70 28.34 0.20
C VAL A 98 0.75 29.31 -0.99
N ASN A 99 1.82 29.23 -1.77
CA ASN A 99 2.05 30.10 -2.92
C ASN A 99 1.46 29.58 -4.24
N GLU A 100 0.66 28.50 -4.16
CA GLU A 100 0.08 27.89 -5.35
C GLU A 100 -0.78 28.88 -6.14
N TRP A 101 -0.50 29.01 -7.45
CA TRP A 101 -1.17 29.93 -8.39
C TRP A 101 -1.05 31.42 -8.02
N ARG A 102 -0.24 31.79 -7.05
CA ARG A 102 -0.03 33.18 -6.69
C ARG A 102 0.75 33.88 -7.82
N ARG A 103 0.11 34.91 -8.40
CA ARG A 103 0.67 35.66 -9.52
C ARG A 103 2.02 36.30 -9.16
N GLY A 104 3.03 36.15 -10.02
CA GLY A 104 4.39 36.66 -9.83
C GLY A 104 5.26 35.85 -8.83
N VAL A 105 4.70 34.83 -8.20
CA VAL A 105 5.42 33.97 -7.25
C VAL A 105 5.46 32.53 -7.71
N CYS A 106 4.34 32.00 -8.20
CA CYS A 106 4.22 30.63 -8.65
C CYS A 106 4.12 30.56 -10.17
N ASP A 107 5.09 29.88 -10.80
CA ASP A 107 5.08 29.56 -12.23
C ASP A 107 5.22 28.03 -12.43
N LYS A 108 4.12 27.32 -12.25
CA LYS A 108 4.07 25.85 -12.44
C LYS A 108 4.33 25.42 -13.88
N LYS A 109 4.25 26.33 -14.85
CA LYS A 109 4.52 26.00 -16.25
C LYS A 109 6.01 25.98 -16.54
N ALA A 110 6.78 26.85 -15.89
CA ALA A 110 8.21 26.99 -16.10
C ALA A 110 9.04 26.16 -15.11
N VAL A 111 8.58 26.01 -13.84
CA VAL A 111 9.36 25.39 -12.76
C VAL A 111 8.55 24.32 -12.03
N LYS A 112 9.18 23.14 -11.85
CA LYS A 112 8.58 22.07 -11.03
C LYS A 112 8.55 22.47 -9.55
N CYS A 113 7.53 22.04 -8.81
CA CYS A 113 7.40 22.35 -7.38
C CYS A 113 8.61 21.89 -6.54
N ALA A 114 9.27 20.81 -6.92
CA ALA A 114 10.48 20.33 -6.24
C ALA A 114 11.64 21.32 -6.33
N ASP A 115 11.76 22.04 -7.45
CA ASP A 115 12.87 22.95 -7.75
C ASP A 115 12.49 24.43 -7.53
N CYS A 116 11.26 24.71 -7.09
CA CYS A 116 10.73 26.05 -6.94
C CYS A 116 11.38 26.77 -5.74
N PRO A 117 12.03 27.94 -5.94
CA PRO A 117 12.64 28.71 -4.86
C PRO A 117 11.59 29.33 -3.92
N ASN A 118 10.35 29.51 -4.41
CA ASN A 118 9.25 30.12 -3.68
C ASN A 118 8.32 29.07 -3.06
N ARG A 119 8.74 27.79 -3.01
CA ARG A 119 7.92 26.73 -2.43
C ARG A 119 7.71 26.99 -0.94
N ASN A 120 6.48 26.88 -0.50
CA ASN A 120 6.08 26.93 0.89
C ASN A 120 4.99 25.87 1.10
N PHE A 121 5.43 24.65 1.39
CA PHE A 121 4.53 23.52 1.51
C PHE A 121 3.74 23.58 2.81
N LEU A 122 2.58 22.98 2.81
CA LEU A 122 1.72 22.85 3.98
C LEU A 122 1.86 21.46 4.59
N PRO A 123 1.87 21.37 5.92
CA PRO A 123 1.78 20.11 6.63
C PRO A 123 0.40 19.47 6.42
N LEU A 124 0.34 18.13 6.55
CA LEU A 124 -0.91 17.40 6.57
C LEU A 124 -1.62 17.63 7.93
N GLY A 125 -2.65 18.47 7.91
CA GLY A 125 -3.40 18.86 9.09
C GLY A 125 -4.58 17.94 9.40
N TYR A 126 -5.21 18.20 10.54
CA TYR A 126 -6.41 17.52 11.00
C TYR A 126 -7.57 17.60 9.99
N ASP A 127 -7.82 18.80 9.46
CA ASP A 127 -8.94 19.04 8.54
C ASP A 127 -8.77 18.32 7.19
N GLU A 128 -7.53 18.19 6.71
CA GLU A 128 -7.22 17.46 5.49
C GLU A 128 -7.47 15.96 5.67
N ILE A 129 -7.01 15.38 6.78
CA ILE A 129 -7.26 13.97 7.11
C ILE A 129 -8.76 13.73 7.29
N CYS A 130 -9.44 14.62 7.99
CA CYS A 130 -10.89 14.51 8.18
C CYS A 130 -11.65 14.50 6.85
N ARG A 131 -11.31 15.40 5.92
CA ARG A 131 -11.92 15.42 4.57
C ARG A 131 -11.62 14.16 3.81
N HIS A 132 -10.38 13.65 3.88
CA HIS A 132 -9.99 12.41 3.24
C HIS A 132 -10.81 11.20 3.74
N LEU A 133 -10.99 11.10 5.06
CA LEU A 133 -11.76 10.00 5.67
C LEU A 133 -13.28 10.09 5.41
N ILE A 134 -13.80 11.28 5.16
CA ILE A 134 -15.23 11.49 4.82
C ILE A 134 -15.47 11.21 3.34
N GLY A 135 -14.57 11.64 2.45
CA GLY A 135 -14.62 11.32 1.02
C GLY A 135 -15.82 11.90 0.27
N ASN A 136 -16.18 13.15 0.52
CA ASN A 136 -17.39 13.78 -0.06
C ASN A 136 -17.20 14.41 -1.45
N ASP A 137 -15.96 14.52 -1.95
CA ASP A 137 -15.73 15.12 -3.26
C ASP A 137 -15.94 14.10 -4.38
N GLU A 138 -16.90 14.36 -5.26
CA GLU A 138 -17.27 13.50 -6.38
C GLU A 138 -16.09 13.20 -7.34
N ASN A 139 -15.11 14.09 -7.42
CA ASN A 139 -13.90 13.92 -8.24
C ASN A 139 -12.74 13.34 -7.44
N GLY A 140 -12.94 13.02 -6.16
CA GLY A 140 -11.91 12.48 -5.25
C GLY A 140 -10.79 13.47 -4.93
N CYS A 141 -11.04 14.80 -5.01
CA CYS A 141 -10.04 15.81 -4.67
C CYS A 141 -9.79 15.93 -3.17
N ASP A 142 -10.61 15.25 -2.34
CA ASP A 142 -10.37 15.08 -0.89
C ASP A 142 -9.27 14.05 -0.59
N VAL A 143 -8.86 13.24 -1.56
CA VAL A 143 -7.81 12.24 -1.37
C VAL A 143 -6.47 12.92 -1.16
N VAL A 144 -5.82 12.59 -0.05
CA VAL A 144 -4.46 13.03 0.28
C VAL A 144 -3.42 11.96 -0.05
N GLY A 145 -2.23 12.40 -0.41
CA GLY A 145 -1.06 11.56 -0.58
C GLY A 145 0.00 11.95 0.44
N ILE A 146 0.65 10.97 1.03
CA ILE A 146 1.76 11.18 1.95
C ILE A 146 3.09 10.94 1.26
N TYR A 147 4.12 11.64 1.71
CA TYR A 147 5.50 11.38 1.31
C TYR A 147 6.11 10.44 2.35
N ALA A 148 6.18 9.16 2.01
CA ALA A 148 6.61 8.12 2.94
C ALA A 148 8.09 8.23 3.33
N ILE A 149 8.95 8.75 2.42
CA ILE A 149 10.39 8.92 2.67
C ILE A 149 10.61 10.25 3.38
N MET A 150 11.11 10.19 4.60
CA MET A 150 11.45 11.34 5.43
C MET A 150 12.79 11.97 5.02
N PRO A 151 13.10 13.21 5.45
CA PRO A 151 14.35 13.89 5.07
C PRO A 151 15.65 13.17 5.46
N ASP A 152 15.59 12.29 6.45
CA ASP A 152 16.70 11.42 6.88
C ASP A 152 16.82 10.10 6.12
N ASN A 153 16.06 9.95 5.02
CA ASN A 153 15.93 8.76 4.19
C ASN A 153 15.32 7.53 4.90
N ASN A 154 14.68 7.72 6.03
CA ASN A 154 13.91 6.68 6.71
C ASN A 154 12.46 6.67 6.24
N CYS A 155 11.77 5.54 6.45
CA CYS A 155 10.33 5.42 6.26
C CYS A 155 9.71 4.66 7.46
N ALA A 156 8.46 4.99 7.78
CA ALA A 156 7.75 4.38 8.91
C ALA A 156 7.00 3.10 8.53
N PHE A 157 6.76 2.86 7.24
CA PHE A 157 6.05 1.69 6.73
C PHE A 157 6.57 1.32 5.34
N LEU A 158 6.36 0.05 4.97
CA LEU A 158 6.61 -0.47 3.62
C LEU A 158 5.27 -0.73 2.95
N CYS A 159 5.13 -0.27 1.72
CA CYS A 159 3.99 -0.59 0.86
C CYS A 159 4.50 -1.41 -0.32
N THR A 160 3.90 -2.57 -0.54
CA THR A 160 4.22 -3.43 -1.69
C THR A 160 3.00 -3.49 -2.60
N ASP A 161 3.21 -3.18 -3.86
CA ASP A 161 2.20 -3.27 -4.91
C ASP A 161 2.45 -4.55 -5.72
N PHE A 162 1.44 -5.41 -5.81
CA PHE A 162 1.49 -6.69 -6.51
C PHE A 162 0.79 -6.63 -7.87
N ASP A 163 0.71 -5.47 -8.48
CA ASP A 163 0.12 -5.29 -9.80
C ASP A 163 0.87 -6.10 -10.87
N ASP A 164 0.39 -7.31 -11.11
CA ASP A 164 0.83 -8.12 -12.24
C ASP A 164 0.08 -7.68 -13.50
N LYS A 165 0.73 -6.88 -14.32
CA LYS A 165 0.19 -6.44 -15.62
C LYS A 165 -0.04 -7.60 -16.59
N SER A 166 0.45 -8.80 -16.31
CA SER A 166 0.26 -10.01 -17.10
C SER A 166 -0.98 -10.79 -16.70
N CYS A 167 -1.48 -10.64 -15.48
CA CYS A 167 -2.72 -11.25 -15.02
C CYS A 167 -3.94 -10.52 -15.60
N LYS A 168 -4.47 -11.06 -16.71
CA LYS A 168 -5.74 -10.60 -17.31
C LYS A 168 -6.98 -10.96 -16.49
N HIS A 169 -6.82 -11.41 -15.28
CA HIS A 169 -7.91 -11.70 -14.33
C HIS A 169 -8.08 -10.50 -13.41
N GLY A 170 -8.57 -9.39 -13.97
CA GLY A 170 -9.10 -8.31 -13.15
C GLY A 170 -10.26 -8.87 -12.31
N TYR A 171 -10.22 -8.68 -11.02
CA TYR A 171 -11.41 -8.73 -10.19
C TYR A 171 -12.43 -7.80 -10.84
N LYS A 172 -13.50 -8.39 -11.39
CA LYS A 172 -14.70 -7.63 -11.72
C LYS A 172 -15.51 -7.64 -10.45
N ASP A 173 -15.56 -6.49 -9.81
CA ASP A 173 -16.58 -6.21 -8.81
C ASP A 173 -17.93 -6.27 -9.54
N ASP A 174 -18.72 -7.28 -9.23
CA ASP A 174 -20.17 -7.36 -9.56
C ASP A 174 -20.98 -6.63 -8.49
#